data_4675567c0ee9100c557ea85ac0130bef
#
_entry.id   4675567c0ee9100c557ea85ac0130bef
#
_cell.length_a   1.000
_cell.length_b   1.000
_cell.length_c   1.000
_cell.angle_alpha   90.00
_cell.angle_beta   90.00
_cell.angle_gamma   90.00
#
_symmetry.space_group_name_H-M   'P 1'
#
loop_
_entity.id
_entity.type
_entity.pdbx_description
1 polymer ?
#
loop_
_entity_poly.entity_id
_entity_poly.type
_entity_poly.pdbx_seq_one_letter_code
_entity_poly.pdbx_strand_id
1 'polypeptide(L)'
;MFSRILTLLLPVLLAGCISLDPDYQRPAAPVPATLPYSTASSSKAADIPWQDTVTEPKLRQVITLALGSNRDLRQAIADIEAARAQYGVQRAAQIPTVNAGVGGSRGRSLSNTSDGNNNTAISQSYGAEISVSAFELDLFGKKRSLSRAEFETYLATEEAAKTTRITLIADTATAWVTLAADQNQLLLAEETLNSAEQSLKLAQLRQRNGVASRIDVAAMETLYQSARADVAQYKTTVAQDKNALDLLVGQPVPASLLPVAAATLPQVIKAVPVGLSSDVLLNRPDVLAAEHKLKSANANIGAARAAFFPSVTLTASGGVGSSALSTLLSEGAGIWSLAPAITLPLFDGGANQAALDYSQAQKNGYIAAYEKAIQTAFKEVADALARKTTIQEQLMAQQAYVAAAQESFELAQKRYKQGIDTYLNMLDAQRTLYSAQASLITVQQTQANNMITLYKVIGGGISDASKI
;
A
#
# COMPACT_ATOMS: atom_id res chain seq x y z
N MET A 1 38.60 51.93 7.02
CA MET A 1 38.81 50.48 6.96
C MET A 1 37.49 49.70 6.92
N PHE A 2 36.46 50.08 7.61
CA PHE A 2 35.11 49.46 7.63
C PHE A 2 34.38 49.43 6.27
N SER A 3 34.52 50.46 5.46
CA SER A 3 33.86 50.55 4.12
C SER A 3 34.36 49.48 3.12
N ARG A 4 35.62 49.06 3.17
CA ARG A 4 36.21 48.09 2.23
C ARG A 4 35.87 46.63 2.61
N ILE A 5 35.55 46.37 3.91
CA ILE A 5 35.12 45.03 4.39
C ILE A 5 33.65 44.82 3.99
N LEU A 6 32.83 45.84 4.04
CA LEU A 6 31.42 45.81 3.64
C LEU A 6 31.23 45.56 2.14
N THR A 7 32.16 46.07 1.28
CA THR A 7 32.10 45.85 -0.19
C THR A 7 32.59 44.44 -0.60
N LEU A 8 33.36 43.74 0.22
CA LEU A 8 33.79 42.35 -0.01
C LEU A 8 32.75 41.31 0.48
N LEU A 9 31.87 41.68 1.43
CA LEU A 9 30.81 40.82 1.94
C LEU A 9 29.55 40.82 1.02
N LEU A 10 29.34 41.86 0.22
CA LEU A 10 28.17 42.01 -0.64
C LEU A 10 28.06 40.95 -1.76
N PRO A 11 29.12 40.55 -2.48
CA PRO A 11 29.05 39.52 -3.50
C PRO A 11 28.88 38.08 -2.91
N VAL A 12 29.23 37.85 -1.68
CA VAL A 12 28.98 36.57 -1.00
C VAL A 12 27.50 36.38 -0.65
N LEU A 13 26.77 37.48 -0.39
CA LEU A 13 25.32 37.50 -0.18
C LEU A 13 24.50 37.35 -1.46
N LEU A 14 25.11 37.66 -2.64
CA LEU A 14 24.52 37.52 -3.95
C LEU A 14 24.81 36.14 -4.62
N ALA A 15 25.69 35.33 -4.04
CA ALA A 15 25.84 33.91 -4.40
C ALA A 15 24.62 33.15 -3.93
N GLY A 16 23.50 33.34 -4.67
CA GLY A 16 22.17 32.89 -4.33
C GLY A 16 22.17 31.43 -3.88
N CYS A 17 21.40 31.21 -2.88
CA CYS A 17 20.81 29.94 -2.41
C CYS A 17 21.40 28.67 -3.05
N ILE A 18 22.65 28.30 -2.69
CA ILE A 18 23.30 27.07 -3.17
C ILE A 18 22.60 25.90 -2.46
N SER A 19 22.03 24.98 -3.22
CA SER A 19 21.64 23.67 -2.70
C SER A 19 22.86 22.76 -2.73
N LEU A 20 23.13 22.08 -1.61
CA LEU A 20 24.20 21.10 -1.49
C LEU A 20 23.69 19.68 -1.74
N ASP A 21 22.45 19.53 -2.20
CA ASP A 21 21.90 18.24 -2.61
C ASP A 21 22.71 17.69 -3.79
N PRO A 22 23.06 16.40 -3.77
CA PRO A 22 23.57 15.76 -4.97
C PRO A 22 22.53 15.78 -6.09
N ASP A 23 22.97 15.94 -7.34
CA ASP A 23 22.09 15.78 -8.49
C ASP A 23 21.49 14.38 -8.47
N TYR A 24 20.15 14.32 -8.52
CA TYR A 24 19.45 13.04 -8.56
C TYR A 24 19.59 12.43 -9.96
N GLN A 25 20.11 11.21 -10.00
CA GLN A 25 20.11 10.37 -11.20
C GLN A 25 19.30 9.11 -10.89
N ARG A 26 18.29 8.84 -11.72
CA ARG A 26 17.51 7.61 -11.59
C ARG A 26 18.42 6.40 -11.83
N PRO A 27 18.51 5.44 -10.90
CA PRO A 27 19.23 4.19 -11.14
C PRO A 27 18.65 3.44 -12.35
N ALA A 28 19.53 2.75 -13.09
CA ALA A 28 19.10 1.90 -14.18
C ALA A 28 18.24 0.74 -13.66
N ALA A 29 17.19 0.37 -14.40
CA ALA A 29 16.35 -0.76 -14.02
C ALA A 29 17.14 -2.08 -14.13
N PRO A 30 17.25 -2.88 -13.05
CA PRO A 30 18.03 -4.13 -13.03
C PRO A 30 17.23 -5.31 -13.60
N VAL A 31 16.46 -5.08 -14.68
CA VAL A 31 15.58 -6.05 -15.34
C VAL A 31 15.71 -5.96 -16.85
N PRO A 32 15.42 -7.05 -17.61
CA PRO A 32 15.41 -7.01 -19.06
C PRO A 32 14.42 -5.97 -19.61
N ALA A 33 14.74 -5.37 -20.77
CA ALA A 33 13.90 -4.35 -21.41
C ALA A 33 12.55 -4.92 -21.91
N THR A 34 12.45 -6.23 -22.12
CA THR A 34 11.25 -6.90 -22.59
C THR A 34 10.71 -7.88 -21.56
N LEU A 35 9.41 -7.86 -21.35
CA LEU A 35 8.73 -8.85 -20.52
C LEU A 35 8.68 -10.22 -21.22
N PRO A 36 8.93 -11.34 -20.51
CA PRO A 36 8.77 -12.68 -21.08
C PRO A 36 7.29 -12.92 -21.42
N TYR A 37 7.05 -13.77 -22.42
CA TYR A 37 5.69 -14.15 -22.85
C TYR A 37 4.83 -12.97 -23.36
N SER A 38 5.41 -11.81 -23.64
CA SER A 38 4.69 -10.67 -24.20
C SER A 38 4.71 -10.74 -25.72
N THR A 39 3.54 -10.52 -26.35
CA THR A 39 3.44 -10.27 -27.80
C THR A 39 3.45 -8.77 -28.02
N ALA A 40 4.27 -8.27 -28.97
CA ALA A 40 4.40 -6.85 -29.23
C ALA A 40 3.03 -6.20 -29.55
N SER A 41 2.53 -5.37 -28.67
CA SER A 41 1.34 -4.54 -28.85
C SER A 41 1.60 -3.16 -28.26
N SER A 42 1.19 -2.11 -28.97
CA SER A 42 1.48 -0.71 -28.64
C SER A 42 0.47 -0.04 -27.70
N SER A 43 -0.41 -0.78 -27.03
CA SER A 43 -1.44 -0.20 -26.18
C SER A 43 -0.97 0.05 -24.74
N LYS A 44 -1.20 1.24 -24.21
CA LYS A 44 -0.99 1.58 -22.81
C LYS A 44 -2.10 0.94 -21.95
N ALA A 45 -1.89 -0.28 -21.52
CA ALA A 45 -2.88 -1.04 -20.72
C ALA A 45 -3.11 -0.44 -19.31
N ALA A 46 -2.17 0.36 -18.81
CA ALA A 46 -2.24 1.00 -17.49
C ALA A 46 -3.29 2.13 -17.39
N ASP A 47 -3.75 2.69 -18.52
CA ASP A 47 -4.65 3.85 -18.54
C ASP A 47 -6.15 3.47 -18.60
N ILE A 48 -6.50 2.17 -18.51
CA ILE A 48 -7.90 1.73 -18.60
C ILE A 48 -8.56 1.83 -17.21
N PRO A 49 -9.64 2.59 -17.04
CA PRO A 49 -10.39 2.65 -15.80
C PRO A 49 -10.88 1.26 -15.37
N TRP A 50 -10.87 1.00 -14.06
CA TRP A 50 -11.31 -0.30 -13.54
C TRP A 50 -12.79 -0.60 -13.88
N GLN A 51 -13.63 0.43 -13.96
CA GLN A 51 -15.04 0.31 -14.33
C GLN A 51 -15.24 -0.28 -15.72
N ASP A 52 -14.33 0.02 -16.66
CA ASP A 52 -14.36 -0.48 -18.03
C ASP A 52 -13.73 -1.88 -18.15
N THR A 53 -12.88 -2.23 -17.20
CA THR A 53 -12.17 -3.51 -17.13
C THR A 53 -13.04 -4.59 -16.48
N VAL A 54 -13.74 -4.28 -15.39
CA VAL A 54 -14.64 -5.21 -14.69
C VAL A 54 -15.93 -5.39 -15.53
N THR A 55 -16.23 -6.63 -15.93
CA THR A 55 -17.39 -6.95 -16.79
C THR A 55 -18.67 -7.19 -15.98
N GLU A 56 -18.55 -7.76 -14.77
CA GLU A 56 -19.69 -8.14 -13.94
C GLU A 56 -20.32 -6.93 -13.21
N PRO A 57 -21.58 -6.59 -13.48
CA PRO A 57 -22.21 -5.41 -12.89
C PRO A 57 -22.33 -5.46 -11.36
N LYS A 58 -22.60 -6.63 -10.79
CA LYS A 58 -22.70 -6.79 -9.33
C LYS A 58 -21.33 -6.55 -8.67
N LEU A 59 -20.28 -7.11 -9.25
CA LEU A 59 -18.90 -6.91 -8.76
C LEU A 59 -18.50 -5.44 -8.84
N ARG A 60 -18.86 -4.71 -9.90
CA ARG A 60 -18.61 -3.24 -9.97
C ARG A 60 -19.24 -2.49 -8.80
N GLN A 61 -20.46 -2.85 -8.42
CA GLN A 61 -21.14 -2.23 -7.27
C GLN A 61 -20.43 -2.60 -5.96
N VAL A 62 -20.00 -3.86 -5.78
CA VAL A 62 -19.24 -4.28 -4.59
C VAL A 62 -17.91 -3.53 -4.49
N ILE A 63 -17.16 -3.40 -5.59
CA ILE A 63 -15.91 -2.62 -5.62
C ILE A 63 -16.19 -1.14 -5.29
N THR A 64 -17.28 -0.56 -5.82
CA THR A 64 -17.66 0.82 -5.50
C THR A 64 -17.94 0.99 -4.00
N LEU A 65 -18.64 0.04 -3.38
CA LEU A 65 -18.86 0.03 -1.94
C LEU A 65 -17.54 -0.09 -1.15
N ALA A 66 -16.64 -0.98 -1.60
CA ALA A 66 -15.33 -1.17 -0.98
C ALA A 66 -14.50 0.13 -1.04
N LEU A 67 -14.44 0.78 -2.19
CA LEU A 67 -13.73 2.06 -2.36
C LEU A 67 -14.31 3.18 -1.49
N GLY A 68 -15.61 3.13 -1.17
CA GLY A 68 -16.25 4.13 -0.30
C GLY A 68 -16.13 3.84 1.20
N SER A 69 -15.97 2.56 1.60
CA SER A 69 -16.18 2.14 2.99
C SER A 69 -14.99 1.38 3.60
N ASN A 70 -14.03 0.90 2.81
CA ASN A 70 -12.88 0.15 3.31
C ASN A 70 -12.04 0.98 4.29
N ARG A 71 -11.59 0.36 5.38
CA ARG A 71 -10.86 1.04 6.47
C ARG A 71 -9.40 1.28 6.13
N ASP A 72 -8.75 0.37 5.42
CA ASP A 72 -7.35 0.51 5.02
C ASP A 72 -7.18 1.65 4.01
N LEU A 73 -8.12 1.78 3.05
CA LEU A 73 -8.11 2.90 2.11
C LEU A 73 -8.35 4.25 2.83
N ARG A 74 -9.27 4.28 3.81
CA ARG A 74 -9.49 5.49 4.63
C ARG A 74 -8.27 5.84 5.46
N GLN A 75 -7.57 4.84 6.00
CA GLN A 75 -6.30 5.05 6.69
C GLN A 75 -5.26 5.63 5.73
N ALA A 76 -5.09 5.05 4.55
CA ALA A 76 -4.14 5.54 3.55
C ALA A 76 -4.41 7.00 3.14
N ILE A 77 -5.69 7.41 3.05
CA ILE A 77 -6.05 8.82 2.79
C ILE A 77 -5.66 9.72 3.98
N ALA A 78 -5.91 9.29 5.20
CA ALA A 78 -5.50 10.04 6.40
C ALA A 78 -3.96 10.15 6.51
N ASP A 79 -3.23 9.12 6.10
CA ASP A 79 -1.76 9.12 6.06
C ASP A 79 -1.24 10.16 5.04
N ILE A 80 -1.93 10.37 3.90
CA ILE A 80 -1.61 11.45 2.96
C ILE A 80 -1.78 12.82 3.62
N GLU A 81 -2.90 13.04 4.33
CA GLU A 81 -3.14 14.31 5.01
C GLU A 81 -2.11 14.56 6.11
N ALA A 82 -1.72 13.52 6.88
CA ALA A 82 -0.69 13.59 7.89
C ALA A 82 0.69 13.93 7.29
N ALA A 83 1.08 13.25 6.21
CA ALA A 83 2.33 13.51 5.50
C ALA A 83 2.37 14.93 4.90
N ARG A 84 1.24 15.40 4.34
CA ARG A 84 1.10 16.76 3.83
C ARG A 84 1.24 17.80 4.94
N ALA A 85 0.64 17.55 6.10
CA ALA A 85 0.77 18.41 7.27
C ALA A 85 2.22 18.45 7.78
N GLN A 86 2.90 17.31 7.84
CA GLN A 86 4.31 17.21 8.23
C GLN A 86 5.22 17.97 7.26
N TYR A 87 4.98 17.85 5.94
CA TYR A 87 5.65 18.70 4.95
C TYR A 87 5.41 20.20 5.23
N GLY A 88 4.17 20.57 5.60
CA GLY A 88 3.82 21.94 6.00
C GLY A 88 4.63 22.43 7.20
N VAL A 89 4.80 21.59 8.23
CA VAL A 89 5.63 21.88 9.42
C VAL A 89 7.09 22.11 9.01
N GLN A 90 7.65 21.22 8.20
CA GLN A 90 9.04 21.34 7.74
C GLN A 90 9.27 22.57 6.85
N ARG A 91 8.30 22.88 5.97
CA ARG A 91 8.32 24.08 5.15
C ARG A 91 8.24 25.37 5.99
N ALA A 92 7.42 25.37 7.05
CA ALA A 92 7.29 26.51 7.97
C ALA A 92 8.62 26.85 8.67
N ALA A 93 9.51 25.87 8.87
CA ALA A 93 10.84 26.12 9.43
C ALA A 93 11.73 27.05 8.59
N GLN A 94 11.36 27.32 7.31
CA GLN A 94 12.02 28.28 6.42
C GLN A 94 11.59 29.73 6.67
N ILE A 95 10.59 29.95 7.54
CA ILE A 95 10.02 31.26 7.85
C ILE A 95 10.24 31.51 9.34
N PRO A 96 10.62 32.77 9.77
CA PRO A 96 10.79 33.05 11.17
C PRO A 96 9.48 32.91 11.96
N THR A 97 9.56 32.31 13.14
CA THR A 97 8.44 32.30 14.09
C THR A 97 8.43 33.62 14.86
N VAL A 98 7.31 34.30 14.84
CA VAL A 98 7.09 35.53 15.61
C VAL A 98 6.29 35.24 16.86
N ASN A 99 6.85 35.58 18.00
CA ASN A 99 6.23 35.39 19.30
C ASN A 99 5.87 36.72 19.91
N ALA A 100 4.77 36.79 20.62
CA ALA A 100 4.44 37.92 21.50
C ALA A 100 4.52 37.43 22.96
N GLY A 101 5.23 38.19 23.79
CA GLY A 101 5.44 37.85 25.18
C GLY A 101 5.19 39.03 26.10
N VAL A 102 4.62 38.78 27.26
CA VAL A 102 4.54 39.72 28.36
C VAL A 102 5.16 39.05 29.58
N GLY A 103 6.10 39.74 30.22
CA GLY A 103 6.80 39.20 31.35
C GLY A 103 7.12 40.25 32.41
N GLY A 104 7.31 39.78 33.63
CA GLY A 104 7.83 40.60 34.71
C GLY A 104 8.74 39.77 35.62
N SER A 105 9.83 40.36 36.04
CA SER A 105 10.73 39.74 37.02
C SER A 105 10.99 40.71 38.17
N ARG A 106 11.08 40.18 39.41
CA ARG A 106 11.51 40.88 40.57
C ARG A 106 12.49 39.99 41.32
N GLY A 107 13.72 40.46 41.44
CA GLY A 107 14.79 39.72 42.10
C GLY A 107 15.52 40.59 43.15
N ARG A 108 16.10 39.92 44.14
CA ARG A 108 17.04 40.53 45.08
C ARG A 108 18.42 39.97 44.78
N SER A 109 19.36 40.82 44.43
CA SER A 109 20.73 40.45 44.17
C SER A 109 21.68 41.06 45.21
N LEU A 110 22.73 40.34 45.52
CA LEU A 110 23.87 40.86 46.32
C LEU A 110 24.79 41.58 45.34
N SER A 111 25.04 42.86 45.59
CA SER A 111 26.05 43.62 44.83
C SER A 111 27.27 43.82 45.77
N ASN A 112 28.41 43.31 45.38
CA ASN A 112 29.69 43.58 46.05
C ASN A 112 30.15 44.97 45.58
N THR A 113 30.12 45.94 46.48
CA THR A 113 30.80 47.21 46.23
C THR A 113 32.30 47.03 46.51
N SER A 114 33.13 47.80 45.76
CA SER A 114 34.59 47.82 45.91
C SER A 114 35.13 48.01 47.31
N ASP A 115 34.26 48.45 48.26
CA ASP A 115 34.60 48.70 49.66
C ASP A 115 34.28 47.51 50.57
N GLY A 116 33.98 46.29 50.03
CA GLY A 116 33.77 45.11 50.87
C GLY A 116 32.40 45.02 51.58
N ASN A 117 31.49 45.98 51.37
CA ASN A 117 30.14 45.96 51.97
C ASN A 117 29.15 45.22 51.00
N ASN A 118 28.48 44.21 51.52
CA ASN A 118 27.40 43.51 50.83
C ASN A 118 26.13 44.38 50.84
N ASN A 119 25.89 45.08 49.74
CA ASN A 119 24.62 45.75 49.52
C ASN A 119 23.64 44.86 48.79
N THR A 120 22.40 44.79 49.25
CA THR A 120 21.32 44.08 48.57
C THR A 120 20.50 45.08 47.75
N ALA A 121 20.41 44.82 46.42
CA ALA A 121 19.57 45.59 45.53
C ALA A 121 18.36 44.77 45.07
N ILE A 122 17.17 45.38 45.06
CA ILE A 122 15.98 44.79 44.45
C ILE A 122 15.90 45.34 43.03
N SER A 123 15.98 44.44 42.04
CA SER A 123 15.73 44.76 40.65
C SER A 123 14.31 44.33 40.25
N GLN A 124 13.65 45.12 39.48
CA GLN A 124 12.35 44.81 38.88
C GLN A 124 12.44 45.13 37.38
N SER A 125 11.85 44.29 36.56
CA SER A 125 11.66 44.58 35.16
C SER A 125 10.31 44.06 34.70
N TYR A 126 9.63 44.84 33.90
CA TYR A 126 8.38 44.48 33.25
C TYR A 126 8.56 44.75 31.77
N GLY A 127 8.02 43.88 30.90
CA GLY A 127 8.14 44.05 29.45
C GLY A 127 7.00 43.39 28.70
N ALA A 128 6.68 43.98 27.56
CA ALA A 128 5.84 43.36 26.54
C ALA A 128 6.58 43.49 25.20
N GLU A 129 6.83 42.38 24.53
CA GLU A 129 7.63 42.37 23.32
C GLU A 129 7.08 41.42 22.24
N ILE A 130 7.38 41.72 20.99
CA ILE A 130 7.28 40.83 19.85
C ILE A 130 8.71 40.41 19.51
N SER A 131 8.94 39.10 19.37
CA SER A 131 10.29 38.59 19.16
C SER A 131 10.35 37.48 18.12
N VAL A 132 11.48 37.41 17.45
CA VAL A 132 11.95 36.29 16.61
C VAL A 132 13.18 35.71 17.31
N SER A 133 13.09 34.45 17.74
CA SER A 133 14.16 33.79 18.49
C SER A 133 15.00 32.91 17.57
N ALA A 134 16.30 33.21 17.43
CA ALA A 134 17.33 32.39 16.81
C ALA A 134 16.92 31.82 15.42
N PHE A 135 16.28 32.62 14.57
CA PHE A 135 15.91 32.19 13.22
C PHE A 135 17.16 31.93 12.40
N GLU A 136 17.38 30.68 11.96
CA GLU A 136 18.50 30.28 11.10
C GLU A 136 18.20 30.65 9.66
N LEU A 137 19.03 31.50 9.08
CA LEU A 137 18.99 31.86 7.66
C LEU A 137 19.56 30.71 6.81
N ASP A 138 18.77 30.20 5.89
CA ASP A 138 19.12 29.03 5.09
C ASP A 138 20.02 29.38 3.90
N LEU A 139 21.26 29.78 4.18
CA LEU A 139 22.23 30.17 3.15
C LEU A 139 22.77 28.97 2.37
N PHE A 140 22.92 27.83 3.03
CA PHE A 140 23.49 26.60 2.47
C PHE A 140 22.47 25.52 2.15
N GLY A 141 21.17 25.85 2.19
CA GLY A 141 20.10 24.97 1.74
C GLY A 141 19.71 23.86 2.71
N LYS A 142 20.16 23.86 3.97
CA LYS A 142 19.83 22.83 4.95
C LYS A 142 18.32 22.66 5.14
N LYS A 143 17.60 23.77 5.42
CA LYS A 143 16.15 23.75 5.62
C LYS A 143 15.38 23.43 4.33
N ARG A 144 15.88 23.91 3.21
CA ARG A 144 15.30 23.61 1.88
C ARG A 144 15.47 22.13 1.53
N SER A 145 16.64 21.54 1.80
CA SER A 145 16.90 20.11 1.60
C SER A 145 15.99 19.23 2.46
N LEU A 146 15.83 19.56 3.75
CA LEU A 146 14.90 18.87 4.65
C LEU A 146 13.44 19.02 4.19
N SER A 147 13.04 20.22 3.76
CA SER A 147 11.70 20.45 3.22
C SER A 147 11.44 19.66 1.93
N ARG A 148 12.46 19.53 1.06
CA ARG A 148 12.40 18.69 -0.14
C ARG A 148 12.31 17.21 0.23
N ALA A 149 13.07 16.76 1.22
CA ALA A 149 13.00 15.38 1.71
C ALA A 149 11.59 15.03 2.21
N GLU A 150 10.96 15.92 2.98
CA GLU A 150 9.58 15.73 3.44
C GLU A 150 8.55 15.80 2.31
N PHE A 151 8.76 16.67 1.32
CA PHE A 151 7.91 16.72 0.12
C PHE A 151 7.95 15.41 -0.65
N GLU A 152 9.14 14.84 -0.85
CA GLU A 152 9.28 13.54 -1.51
C GLU A 152 8.67 12.41 -0.65
N THR A 153 8.73 12.49 0.67
CA THR A 153 8.06 11.55 1.58
C THR A 153 6.53 11.66 1.46
N TYR A 154 5.99 12.87 1.35
CA TYR A 154 4.57 13.09 1.08
C TYR A 154 4.15 12.44 -0.26
N LEU A 155 4.91 12.66 -1.34
CA LEU A 155 4.63 12.04 -2.64
C LEU A 155 4.73 10.49 -2.58
N ALA A 156 5.68 9.94 -1.81
CA ALA A 156 5.77 8.50 -1.60
C ALA A 156 4.50 7.94 -0.91
N THR A 157 3.91 8.70 0.00
CA THR A 157 2.67 8.33 0.69
C THR A 157 1.47 8.40 -0.26
N GLU A 158 1.40 9.38 -1.14
CA GLU A 158 0.37 9.44 -2.19
C GLU A 158 0.42 8.21 -3.12
N GLU A 159 1.62 7.82 -3.56
CA GLU A 159 1.79 6.65 -4.41
C GLU A 159 1.47 5.34 -3.66
N ALA A 160 1.79 5.26 -2.36
CA ALA A 160 1.40 4.13 -1.51
C ALA A 160 -0.13 4.00 -1.38
N ALA A 161 -0.85 5.11 -1.26
CA ALA A 161 -2.31 5.11 -1.22
C ALA A 161 -2.93 4.65 -2.57
N LYS A 162 -2.33 5.04 -3.70
CA LYS A 162 -2.74 4.52 -5.03
C LYS A 162 -2.53 3.00 -5.12
N THR A 163 -1.40 2.50 -4.58
CA THR A 163 -1.14 1.05 -4.47
C THR A 163 -2.20 0.35 -3.64
N THR A 164 -2.57 0.91 -2.49
CA THR A 164 -3.63 0.39 -1.62
C THR A 164 -4.97 0.33 -2.35
N ARG A 165 -5.33 1.35 -3.11
CA ARG A 165 -6.56 1.39 -3.91
C ARG A 165 -6.60 0.29 -4.98
N ILE A 166 -5.53 0.13 -5.77
CA ILE A 166 -5.42 -0.90 -6.81
C ILE A 166 -5.52 -2.30 -6.18
N THR A 167 -4.83 -2.48 -5.05
CA THR A 167 -4.85 -3.72 -4.28
C THR A 167 -6.27 -4.04 -3.77
N LEU A 168 -6.96 -3.06 -3.21
CA LEU A 168 -8.34 -3.23 -2.74
C LEU A 168 -9.30 -3.65 -3.85
N ILE A 169 -9.18 -3.06 -5.04
CA ILE A 169 -9.99 -3.44 -6.22
C ILE A 169 -9.74 -4.91 -6.57
N ALA A 170 -8.47 -5.30 -6.66
CA ALA A 170 -8.09 -6.66 -7.00
C ALA A 170 -8.49 -7.68 -5.93
N ASP A 171 -8.26 -7.38 -4.66
CA ASP A 171 -8.57 -8.28 -3.54
C ASP A 171 -10.09 -8.43 -3.38
N THR A 172 -10.88 -7.36 -3.56
CA THR A 172 -12.35 -7.42 -3.59
C THR A 172 -12.84 -8.31 -4.74
N ALA A 173 -12.26 -8.16 -5.94
CA ALA A 173 -12.62 -9.00 -7.09
C ALA A 173 -12.24 -10.47 -6.85
N THR A 174 -11.06 -10.73 -6.29
CA THR A 174 -10.59 -12.08 -5.94
C THR A 174 -11.48 -12.73 -4.88
N ALA A 175 -11.84 -12.02 -3.81
CA ALA A 175 -12.73 -12.53 -2.78
C ALA A 175 -14.13 -12.84 -3.32
N TRP A 176 -14.66 -12.00 -4.23
CA TRP A 176 -15.95 -12.23 -4.88
C TRP A 176 -15.91 -13.48 -5.78
N VAL A 177 -14.83 -13.69 -6.53
CA VAL A 177 -14.63 -14.90 -7.38
C VAL A 177 -14.45 -16.14 -6.52
N THR A 178 -13.72 -16.05 -5.41
CA THR A 178 -13.54 -17.15 -4.46
C THR A 178 -14.88 -17.58 -3.86
N LEU A 179 -15.67 -16.63 -3.40
CA LEU A 179 -17.02 -16.90 -2.91
C LEU A 179 -17.89 -17.59 -3.98
N ALA A 180 -17.80 -17.15 -5.26
CA ALA A 180 -18.52 -17.79 -6.36
C ALA A 180 -18.07 -19.25 -6.60
N ALA A 181 -16.75 -19.49 -6.54
CA ALA A 181 -16.20 -20.84 -6.71
C ALA A 181 -16.63 -21.78 -5.57
N ASP A 182 -16.59 -21.31 -4.32
CA ASP A 182 -16.93 -22.11 -3.16
C ASP A 182 -18.45 -22.36 -3.04
N GLN A 183 -19.28 -21.43 -3.54
CA GLN A 183 -20.71 -21.70 -3.76
C GLN A 183 -20.95 -22.81 -4.80
N ASN A 184 -20.15 -22.87 -5.87
CA ASN A 184 -20.23 -23.93 -6.85
C ASN A 184 -19.74 -25.26 -6.27
N GLN A 185 -18.69 -25.26 -5.43
CA GLN A 185 -18.24 -26.45 -4.70
C GLN A 185 -19.33 -26.97 -3.73
N LEU A 186 -20.01 -26.04 -3.03
CA LEU A 186 -21.13 -26.39 -2.17
C LEU A 186 -22.28 -27.03 -2.96
N LEU A 187 -22.67 -26.43 -4.09
CA LEU A 187 -23.73 -26.97 -4.95
C LEU A 187 -23.36 -28.38 -5.44
N LEU A 188 -22.14 -28.59 -5.91
CA LEU A 188 -21.63 -29.90 -6.34
C LEU A 188 -21.66 -30.92 -5.20
N ALA A 189 -21.28 -30.53 -3.99
CA ALA A 189 -21.32 -31.41 -2.81
C ALA A 189 -22.78 -31.75 -2.40
N GLU A 190 -23.71 -30.80 -2.48
CA GLU A 190 -25.14 -31.04 -2.20
C GLU A 190 -25.79 -31.97 -3.22
N GLU A 191 -25.47 -31.81 -4.53
CA GLU A 191 -25.93 -32.74 -5.59
C GLU A 191 -25.36 -34.13 -5.39
N THR A 192 -24.07 -34.23 -5.03
CA THR A 192 -23.40 -35.52 -4.75
C THR A 192 -24.00 -36.17 -3.52
N LEU A 193 -24.28 -35.44 -2.43
CA LEU A 193 -24.95 -35.94 -1.22
C LEU A 193 -26.34 -36.51 -1.56
N ASN A 194 -27.14 -35.78 -2.35
CA ASN A 194 -28.47 -36.25 -2.75
C ASN A 194 -28.38 -37.58 -3.58
N SER A 195 -27.46 -37.65 -4.54
CA SER A 195 -27.20 -38.84 -5.34
C SER A 195 -26.72 -40.03 -4.48
N ALA A 196 -25.83 -39.77 -3.53
CA ALA A 196 -25.31 -40.77 -2.60
C ALA A 196 -26.41 -41.31 -1.65
N GLU A 197 -27.29 -40.43 -1.15
CA GLU A 197 -28.44 -40.80 -0.33
C GLU A 197 -29.39 -41.74 -1.06
N GLN A 198 -29.74 -41.40 -2.31
CA GLN A 198 -30.63 -42.24 -3.15
C GLN A 198 -29.99 -43.61 -3.40
N SER A 199 -28.67 -43.62 -3.70
CA SER A 199 -27.94 -44.86 -3.93
C SER A 199 -27.88 -45.73 -2.69
N LEU A 200 -27.64 -45.14 -1.52
CA LEU A 200 -27.64 -45.87 -0.23
C LEU A 200 -29.02 -46.48 0.07
N LYS A 201 -30.11 -45.72 -0.09
CA LYS A 201 -31.47 -46.23 0.09
C LYS A 201 -31.77 -47.44 -0.81
N LEU A 202 -31.36 -47.37 -2.08
CA LEU A 202 -31.51 -48.45 -3.05
C LEU A 202 -30.70 -49.70 -2.62
N ALA A 203 -29.45 -49.53 -2.21
CA ALA A 203 -28.61 -50.61 -1.75
C ALA A 203 -29.15 -51.32 -0.52
N GLN A 204 -29.64 -50.57 0.45
CA GLN A 204 -30.29 -51.09 1.64
C GLN A 204 -31.57 -51.91 1.32
N LEU A 205 -32.35 -51.45 0.34
CA LEU A 205 -33.52 -52.17 -0.14
C LEU A 205 -33.11 -53.47 -0.83
N ARG A 206 -32.11 -53.45 -1.72
CA ARG A 206 -31.60 -54.64 -2.44
C ARG A 206 -30.98 -55.66 -1.44
N GLN A 207 -30.29 -55.18 -0.40
CA GLN A 207 -29.75 -56.07 0.66
C GLN A 207 -30.84 -56.76 1.43
N ARG A 208 -31.90 -56.03 1.82
CA ARG A 208 -33.07 -56.64 2.50
C ARG A 208 -33.75 -57.73 1.69
N ASN A 209 -33.71 -57.58 0.35
CA ASN A 209 -34.25 -58.56 -0.59
C ASN A 209 -33.22 -59.65 -1.02
N GLY A 210 -32.04 -59.69 -0.38
CA GLY A 210 -31.02 -60.70 -0.62
C GLY A 210 -30.23 -60.55 -1.94
N VAL A 211 -30.36 -59.39 -2.64
CA VAL A 211 -29.72 -59.15 -3.97
C VAL A 211 -28.53 -58.20 -3.89
N ALA A 212 -28.11 -57.71 -2.74
CA ALA A 212 -26.89 -56.91 -2.55
C ALA A 212 -26.14 -57.38 -1.29
N SER A 213 -24.81 -57.25 -1.31
CA SER A 213 -23.96 -57.63 -0.18
C SER A 213 -23.91 -56.51 0.90
N ARG A 214 -23.49 -56.89 2.13
CA ARG A 214 -23.23 -55.92 3.19
C ARG A 214 -22.06 -54.98 2.83
N ILE A 215 -21.11 -55.46 2.02
CA ILE A 215 -19.97 -54.64 1.52
C ILE A 215 -20.49 -53.54 0.64
N ASP A 216 -21.43 -53.79 -0.26
CA ASP A 216 -22.01 -52.78 -1.14
C ASP A 216 -22.70 -51.68 -0.33
N VAL A 217 -23.50 -52.05 0.69
CA VAL A 217 -24.15 -51.06 1.57
C VAL A 217 -23.11 -50.24 2.33
N ALA A 218 -22.06 -50.85 2.87
CA ALA A 218 -21.02 -50.16 3.61
C ALA A 218 -20.23 -49.18 2.71
N ALA A 219 -19.98 -49.53 1.44
CA ALA A 219 -19.33 -48.68 0.47
C ALA A 219 -20.19 -47.44 0.15
N MET A 220 -21.51 -47.61 -0.01
CA MET A 220 -22.44 -46.48 -0.23
C MET A 220 -22.58 -45.60 1.02
N GLU A 221 -22.59 -46.18 2.21
CA GLU A 221 -22.58 -45.45 3.46
C GLU A 221 -21.32 -44.57 3.58
N THR A 222 -20.16 -45.11 3.18
CA THR A 222 -18.90 -44.32 3.14
C THR A 222 -19.01 -43.11 2.22
N LEU A 223 -19.55 -43.27 1.02
CA LEU A 223 -19.76 -42.16 0.07
C LEU A 223 -20.74 -41.11 0.63
N TYR A 224 -21.87 -41.58 1.19
CA TYR A 224 -22.88 -40.70 1.77
C TYR A 224 -22.31 -39.86 2.92
N GLN A 225 -21.58 -40.51 3.84
CA GLN A 225 -20.99 -39.79 4.99
C GLN A 225 -19.86 -38.84 4.57
N SER A 226 -19.08 -39.20 3.54
CA SER A 226 -18.07 -38.29 2.95
C SER A 226 -18.73 -37.06 2.33
N ALA A 227 -19.74 -37.24 1.46
CA ALA A 227 -20.46 -36.14 0.84
C ALA A 227 -21.16 -35.23 1.88
N ARG A 228 -21.66 -35.82 2.96
CA ARG A 228 -22.25 -35.07 4.07
C ARG A 228 -21.21 -34.22 4.82
N ALA A 229 -20.00 -34.74 4.99
CA ALA A 229 -18.89 -33.97 5.57
C ALA A 229 -18.46 -32.82 4.65
N ASP A 230 -18.37 -33.08 3.34
CA ASP A 230 -18.01 -32.06 2.35
C ASP A 230 -19.04 -30.88 2.32
N VAL A 231 -20.34 -31.20 2.36
CA VAL A 231 -21.40 -30.17 2.45
C VAL A 231 -21.24 -29.33 3.72
N ALA A 232 -20.95 -29.95 4.88
CA ALA A 232 -20.73 -29.20 6.12
C ALA A 232 -19.50 -28.29 6.04
N GLN A 233 -18.42 -28.78 5.41
CA GLN A 233 -17.20 -28.01 5.19
C GLN A 233 -17.47 -26.81 4.27
N TYR A 234 -18.05 -27.04 3.09
CA TYR A 234 -18.29 -25.95 2.13
C TYR A 234 -19.30 -24.91 2.64
N LYS A 235 -20.30 -25.30 3.44
CA LYS A 235 -21.17 -24.32 4.13
C LYS A 235 -20.36 -23.38 5.04
N THR A 236 -19.37 -23.92 5.75
CA THR A 236 -18.48 -23.12 6.59
C THR A 236 -17.59 -22.21 5.74
N THR A 237 -16.98 -22.74 4.68
CA THR A 237 -16.11 -21.98 3.77
C THR A 237 -16.87 -20.80 3.14
N VAL A 238 -18.04 -21.03 2.57
CA VAL A 238 -18.91 -19.99 1.98
C VAL A 238 -19.26 -18.89 3.00
N ALA A 239 -19.54 -19.28 4.26
CA ALA A 239 -19.79 -18.29 5.32
C ALA A 239 -18.54 -17.48 5.67
N GLN A 240 -17.37 -18.11 5.70
CA GLN A 240 -16.08 -17.44 5.95
C GLN A 240 -15.71 -16.49 4.81
N ASP A 241 -15.89 -16.89 3.55
CA ASP A 241 -15.65 -16.05 2.38
C ASP A 241 -16.54 -14.82 2.35
N LYS A 242 -17.82 -15.00 2.73
CA LYS A 242 -18.72 -13.86 2.88
C LYS A 242 -18.21 -12.88 3.94
N ASN A 243 -17.77 -13.39 5.09
CA ASN A 243 -17.21 -12.55 6.16
C ASN A 243 -15.92 -11.83 5.70
N ALA A 244 -15.07 -12.50 4.93
CA ALA A 244 -13.87 -11.91 4.35
C ALA A 244 -14.22 -10.81 3.35
N LEU A 245 -15.22 -11.02 2.50
CA LEU A 245 -15.71 -10.01 1.56
C LEU A 245 -16.32 -8.81 2.31
N ASP A 246 -17.11 -9.04 3.34
CA ASP A 246 -17.70 -7.98 4.18
C ASP A 246 -16.59 -7.14 4.86
N LEU A 247 -15.52 -7.77 5.31
CA LEU A 247 -14.35 -7.09 5.88
C LEU A 247 -13.64 -6.20 4.85
N LEU A 248 -13.36 -6.74 3.66
CA LEU A 248 -12.74 -5.97 2.56
C LEU A 248 -13.60 -4.78 2.12
N VAL A 249 -14.92 -4.99 2.05
CA VAL A 249 -15.85 -3.89 1.72
C VAL A 249 -15.96 -2.88 2.86
N GLY A 250 -15.74 -3.30 4.12
CA GLY A 250 -15.87 -2.47 5.32
C GLY A 250 -17.30 -2.31 5.83
N GLN A 251 -18.24 -3.05 5.24
CA GLN A 251 -19.65 -3.15 5.64
C GLN A 251 -20.28 -4.44 5.07
N PRO A 252 -21.40 -4.93 5.64
CA PRO A 252 -22.09 -6.09 5.10
C PRO A 252 -22.52 -5.86 3.63
N VAL A 253 -22.13 -6.79 2.75
CA VAL A 253 -22.49 -6.76 1.33
C VAL A 253 -23.96 -7.23 1.17
N PRO A 254 -24.83 -6.45 0.49
CA PRO A 254 -26.19 -6.87 0.22
C PRO A 254 -26.27 -8.20 -0.52
N ALA A 255 -27.18 -9.09 -0.13
CA ALA A 255 -27.33 -10.42 -0.73
C ALA A 255 -27.57 -10.37 -2.26
N SER A 256 -28.20 -9.28 -2.76
CA SER A 256 -28.42 -9.07 -4.20
C SER A 256 -27.14 -8.88 -5.01
N LEU A 257 -26.04 -8.47 -4.36
CA LEU A 257 -24.75 -8.23 -4.98
C LEU A 257 -23.78 -9.42 -4.84
N LEU A 258 -24.13 -10.41 -4.03
CA LEU A 258 -23.35 -11.63 -3.92
C LEU A 258 -23.40 -12.43 -5.22
N PRO A 259 -22.34 -13.20 -5.53
CA PRO A 259 -22.38 -14.14 -6.65
C PRO A 259 -23.45 -15.20 -6.39
N VAL A 260 -23.86 -15.85 -7.45
CA VAL A 260 -24.77 -17.01 -7.41
C VAL A 260 -24.05 -18.18 -8.05
N ALA A 261 -24.19 -19.37 -7.47
CA ALA A 261 -23.64 -20.59 -8.07
C ALA A 261 -24.14 -20.73 -9.51
N ALA A 262 -23.22 -20.97 -10.43
CA ALA A 262 -23.49 -21.12 -11.86
C ALA A 262 -22.58 -22.19 -12.47
N ALA A 263 -23.03 -22.85 -13.53
CA ALA A 263 -22.29 -23.91 -14.20
C ALA A 263 -20.87 -23.51 -14.65
N THR A 264 -20.65 -22.22 -14.89
CA THR A 264 -19.32 -21.65 -15.20
C THR A 264 -19.12 -20.38 -14.40
N LEU A 265 -17.92 -20.20 -13.87
CA LEU A 265 -17.57 -18.95 -13.20
C LEU A 265 -17.57 -17.79 -14.24
N PRO A 266 -18.14 -16.63 -13.88
CA PRO A 266 -18.18 -15.49 -14.80
C PRO A 266 -16.77 -14.96 -15.07
N GLN A 267 -16.51 -14.57 -16.32
CA GLN A 267 -15.30 -13.82 -16.65
C GLN A 267 -15.47 -12.38 -16.14
N VAL A 268 -14.92 -12.09 -14.97
CA VAL A 268 -15.13 -10.82 -14.26
C VAL A 268 -14.30 -9.66 -14.78
N ILE A 269 -13.22 -9.95 -15.53
CA ILE A 269 -12.30 -8.93 -16.08
C ILE A 269 -12.10 -9.19 -17.59
N LYS A 270 -12.16 -8.10 -18.37
CA LYS A 270 -11.78 -8.13 -19.80
C LYS A 270 -10.31 -8.52 -19.96
N ALA A 271 -10.00 -9.18 -21.08
CA ALA A 271 -8.62 -9.48 -21.41
C ALA A 271 -7.79 -8.18 -21.51
N VAL A 272 -6.78 -8.09 -20.67
CA VAL A 272 -5.83 -6.96 -20.72
C VAL A 272 -4.89 -7.21 -21.91
N PRO A 273 -4.68 -6.20 -22.80
CA PRO A 273 -3.72 -6.30 -23.89
C PRO A 273 -2.32 -6.55 -23.33
N VAL A 274 -1.63 -7.55 -23.85
CA VAL A 274 -0.30 -7.95 -23.39
C VAL A 274 0.70 -7.68 -24.49
N GLY A 275 1.48 -6.64 -24.34
CA GLY A 275 2.49 -6.23 -25.29
C GLY A 275 3.22 -5.01 -24.75
N LEU A 276 3.80 -5.15 -23.54
CA LEU A 276 4.32 -4.02 -22.79
C LEU A 276 5.85 -4.13 -22.72
N SER A 277 6.55 -3.00 -22.98
CA SER A 277 7.92 -2.81 -22.54
C SER A 277 7.97 -2.88 -21.01
N SER A 278 9.07 -3.36 -20.44
CA SER A 278 9.30 -3.28 -18.99
C SER A 278 9.28 -1.86 -18.44
N ASP A 279 9.36 -0.82 -19.28
CA ASP A 279 9.21 0.58 -18.88
C ASP A 279 7.84 0.88 -18.23
N VAL A 280 6.83 0.11 -18.56
CA VAL A 280 5.51 0.23 -17.89
C VAL A 280 5.60 0.03 -16.39
N LEU A 281 6.54 -0.79 -15.92
CA LEU A 281 6.75 -1.07 -14.51
C LEU A 281 7.23 0.17 -13.75
N LEU A 282 7.95 1.08 -14.40
CA LEU A 282 8.45 2.31 -13.80
C LEU A 282 7.33 3.31 -13.47
N ASN A 283 6.14 3.12 -14.01
CA ASN A 283 4.95 3.94 -13.74
C ASN A 283 4.05 3.30 -12.67
N ARG A 284 4.39 2.15 -12.13
CA ARG A 284 3.63 1.53 -11.04
C ARG A 284 3.75 2.38 -9.77
N PRO A 285 2.64 2.60 -9.03
CA PRO A 285 2.67 3.42 -7.83
C PRO A 285 3.63 2.91 -6.74
N ASP A 286 3.78 1.61 -6.57
CA ASP A 286 4.71 1.03 -5.60
C ASP A 286 6.19 1.29 -5.97
N VAL A 287 6.52 1.27 -7.26
CA VAL A 287 7.85 1.63 -7.77
C VAL A 287 8.10 3.12 -7.64
N LEU A 288 7.10 3.96 -7.96
CA LEU A 288 7.17 5.41 -7.78
C LEU A 288 7.31 5.79 -6.31
N ALA A 289 6.60 5.12 -5.40
CA ALA A 289 6.76 5.32 -3.95
C ALA A 289 8.20 5.02 -3.49
N ALA A 290 8.81 3.95 -4.00
CA ALA A 290 10.20 3.62 -3.70
C ALA A 290 11.18 4.67 -4.29
N GLU A 291 10.90 5.20 -5.49
CA GLU A 291 11.69 6.27 -6.10
C GLU A 291 11.61 7.57 -5.29
N HIS A 292 10.43 7.96 -4.83
CA HIS A 292 10.25 9.16 -3.99
C HIS A 292 10.99 9.03 -2.64
N LYS A 293 11.02 7.84 -2.03
CA LYS A 293 11.85 7.58 -0.83
C LYS A 293 13.35 7.73 -1.12
N LEU A 294 13.80 7.29 -2.28
CA LEU A 294 15.19 7.49 -2.72
C LEU A 294 15.51 8.97 -2.93
N LYS A 295 14.60 9.74 -3.54
CA LYS A 295 14.75 11.21 -3.71
C LYS A 295 14.77 11.93 -2.37
N SER A 296 13.96 11.52 -1.41
CA SER A 296 13.99 12.02 -0.03
C SER A 296 15.36 11.79 0.63
N ALA A 297 15.90 10.56 0.54
CA ALA A 297 17.22 10.26 1.05
C ALA A 297 18.34 11.04 0.35
N ASN A 298 18.22 11.29 -0.96
CA ASN A 298 19.15 12.14 -1.70
C ASN A 298 19.15 13.59 -1.21
N ALA A 299 17.98 14.15 -0.90
CA ALA A 299 17.85 15.50 -0.34
C ALA A 299 18.44 15.59 1.08
N ASN A 300 18.32 14.55 1.90
CA ASN A 300 18.90 14.50 3.23
C ASN A 300 20.44 14.60 3.23
N ILE A 301 21.12 14.14 2.18
CA ILE A 301 22.58 14.32 2.02
C ILE A 301 22.92 15.81 1.92
N GLY A 302 22.08 16.62 1.22
CA GLY A 302 22.27 18.06 1.15
C GLY A 302 22.19 18.72 2.51
N ALA A 303 21.22 18.32 3.33
CA ALA A 303 21.09 18.81 4.71
C ALA A 303 22.30 18.43 5.58
N ALA A 304 22.81 17.20 5.45
CA ALA A 304 23.99 16.75 6.16
C ALA A 304 25.27 17.49 5.71
N ARG A 305 25.42 17.76 4.40
CA ARG A 305 26.54 18.59 3.87
C ARG A 305 26.46 20.02 4.37
N ALA A 306 25.26 20.59 4.49
CA ALA A 306 25.08 21.95 4.98
C ALA A 306 25.55 22.14 6.43
N ALA A 307 25.57 21.08 7.23
CA ALA A 307 26.04 21.12 8.62
C ALA A 307 27.55 21.43 8.77
N PHE A 308 28.35 21.27 7.72
CA PHE A 308 29.77 21.63 7.72
C PHE A 308 30.00 23.14 7.51
N PHE A 309 28.99 23.88 7.08
CA PHE A 309 29.09 25.31 6.79
C PHE A 309 28.63 26.15 7.99
N PRO A 310 29.01 27.45 8.05
CA PRO A 310 28.55 28.33 9.10
C PRO A 310 27.02 28.46 9.15
N SER A 311 26.44 28.34 10.31
CA SER A 311 25.04 28.72 10.55
C SER A 311 24.95 30.20 10.90
N VAL A 312 24.01 30.89 10.30
CA VAL A 312 23.71 32.30 10.56
C VAL A 312 22.32 32.36 11.19
N THR A 313 22.27 32.80 12.45
CA THR A 313 21.01 32.98 13.18
C THR A 313 20.73 34.46 13.38
N LEU A 314 19.44 34.82 13.36
CA LEU A 314 18.97 36.14 13.66
C LEU A 314 17.98 36.08 14.83
N THR A 315 18.29 36.82 15.89
CA THR A 315 17.36 37.09 16.99
C THR A 315 16.97 38.54 16.90
N ALA A 316 15.69 38.84 16.95
CA ALA A 316 15.18 40.20 16.91
C ALA A 316 14.03 40.35 17.91
N SER A 317 13.98 41.47 18.61
CA SER A 317 12.83 41.80 19.44
C SER A 317 12.54 43.29 19.36
N GLY A 318 11.28 43.64 19.60
CA GLY A 318 10.82 45.03 19.74
C GLY A 318 9.60 45.11 20.62
N GLY A 319 9.57 46.10 21.48
CA GLY A 319 8.47 46.20 22.46
C GLY A 319 8.64 47.38 23.41
N VAL A 320 8.07 47.22 24.57
CA VAL A 320 8.17 48.19 25.69
C VAL A 320 8.73 47.52 26.95
N GLY A 321 9.56 48.24 27.68
CA GLY A 321 10.18 47.72 28.91
C GLY A 321 10.33 48.82 29.98
N SER A 322 10.10 48.49 31.25
CA SER A 322 10.20 49.43 32.35
C SER A 322 10.54 48.73 33.66
N SER A 323 11.16 49.47 34.57
CA SER A 323 11.41 49.03 35.96
C SER A 323 10.16 49.10 36.86
N ALA A 324 9.07 49.75 36.42
CA ALA A 324 7.81 49.81 37.14
C ALA A 324 6.64 49.52 36.18
N LEU A 325 5.66 48.77 36.64
CA LEU A 325 4.50 48.41 35.83
C LEU A 325 3.68 49.65 35.41
N SER A 326 3.63 50.67 36.25
CA SER A 326 2.90 51.91 35.97
C SER A 326 3.49 52.76 34.85
N THR A 327 4.76 52.55 34.49
CA THR A 327 5.48 53.30 33.46
C THR A 327 5.74 52.48 32.19
N LEU A 328 5.22 51.26 32.10
CA LEU A 328 5.46 50.37 30.98
C LEU A 328 4.93 50.91 29.63
N LEU A 329 3.85 51.66 29.63
CA LEU A 329 3.24 52.28 28.45
C LEU A 329 3.52 53.78 28.33
N SER A 330 4.48 54.34 29.08
CA SER A 330 4.86 55.75 29.02
C SER A 330 5.78 56.04 27.83
N GLU A 331 5.87 57.31 27.42
CA GLU A 331 6.84 57.76 26.43
C GLU A 331 8.27 57.38 26.83
N GLY A 332 9.04 56.80 25.91
CA GLY A 332 10.42 56.37 26.16
C GLY A 332 10.59 54.93 26.66
N ALA A 333 9.50 54.17 26.89
CA ALA A 333 9.58 52.77 27.28
C ALA A 333 9.91 51.82 26.09
N GLY A 334 10.00 52.30 24.84
CA GLY A 334 10.29 51.52 23.67
C GLY A 334 11.70 50.91 23.70
N ILE A 335 11.77 49.59 23.52
CA ILE A 335 13.03 48.85 23.43
C ILE A 335 13.05 48.02 22.19
N TRP A 336 14.22 47.81 21.59
CA TRP A 336 14.42 46.88 20.51
C TRP A 336 15.80 46.24 20.56
N SER A 337 15.93 45.06 19.98
CA SER A 337 17.18 44.35 19.90
C SER A 337 17.27 43.63 18.53
N LEU A 338 18.45 43.62 17.93
CA LEU A 338 18.77 42.88 16.72
C LEU A 338 20.15 42.25 16.92
N ALA A 339 20.19 40.93 17.01
CA ALA A 339 21.40 40.18 17.34
C ALA A 339 21.62 39.08 16.28
N PRO A 340 22.33 39.37 15.17
CA PRO A 340 22.83 38.36 14.28
C PRO A 340 23.99 37.60 14.93
N ALA A 341 24.03 36.26 14.79
CA ALA A 341 25.13 35.42 15.24
C ALA A 341 25.56 34.45 14.13
N ILE A 342 26.85 34.26 13.99
CA ILE A 342 27.45 33.30 13.04
C ILE A 342 28.22 32.27 13.87
N THR A 343 27.89 31.01 13.65
CA THR A 343 28.53 29.88 14.34
C THR A 343 29.11 28.91 13.31
N LEU A 344 30.38 28.60 13.40
CA LEU A 344 31.05 27.58 12.58
C LEU A 344 31.62 26.50 13.51
N PRO A 345 31.22 25.24 13.40
CA PRO A 345 31.84 24.14 14.14
C PRO A 345 33.25 23.90 13.61
N LEU A 346 34.27 24.16 14.42
CA LEU A 346 35.68 23.86 14.08
C LEU A 346 36.09 22.44 14.46
N PHE A 347 35.50 21.93 15.53
CA PHE A 347 35.69 20.57 16.02
C PHE A 347 34.43 20.06 16.69
N ASP A 348 33.91 18.95 16.19
CA ASP A 348 32.67 18.32 16.67
C ASP A 348 32.82 16.84 17.04
N GLY A 349 34.09 16.37 17.17
CA GLY A 349 34.37 14.96 17.45
C GLY A 349 34.00 14.01 16.31
N GLY A 350 33.81 14.52 15.08
CA GLY A 350 33.44 13.72 13.90
C GLY A 350 31.92 13.55 13.71
N ALA A 351 31.08 14.23 14.45
CA ALA A 351 29.62 14.08 14.40
C ALA A 351 29.04 14.43 13.01
N ASN A 352 29.47 15.53 12.38
CA ASN A 352 29.02 15.93 11.04
C ASN A 352 29.46 14.91 9.97
N GLN A 353 30.69 14.37 10.05
CA GLN A 353 31.14 13.35 9.13
C GLN A 353 30.32 12.06 9.26
N ALA A 354 30.10 11.60 10.49
CA ALA A 354 29.25 10.42 10.74
C ALA A 354 27.81 10.62 10.27
N ALA A 355 27.24 11.82 10.43
CA ALA A 355 25.91 12.15 9.91
C ALA A 355 25.84 12.14 8.38
N LEU A 356 26.89 12.62 7.70
CA LEU A 356 27.01 12.56 6.24
C LEU A 356 27.16 11.10 5.77
N ASP A 357 28.03 10.32 6.40
CA ASP A 357 28.24 8.90 6.08
C ASP A 357 26.94 8.10 6.29
N TYR A 358 26.21 8.37 7.36
CA TYR A 358 24.88 7.80 7.61
C TYR A 358 23.90 8.12 6.48
N SER A 359 23.80 9.40 6.06
CA SER A 359 22.90 9.81 4.99
C SER A 359 23.26 9.15 3.65
N GLN A 360 24.55 8.98 3.35
CA GLN A 360 25.02 8.28 2.15
C GLN A 360 24.69 6.78 2.21
N ALA A 361 24.92 6.13 3.36
CA ALA A 361 24.56 4.73 3.56
C ALA A 361 23.06 4.51 3.43
N GLN A 362 22.22 5.41 3.97
CA GLN A 362 20.76 5.40 3.79
C GLN A 362 20.36 5.50 2.32
N LYS A 363 20.96 6.41 1.55
CA LYS A 363 20.72 6.51 0.11
C LYS A 363 21.03 5.19 -0.60
N ASN A 364 22.16 4.54 -0.30
CA ASN A 364 22.53 3.25 -0.89
C ASN A 364 21.49 2.16 -0.54
N GLY A 365 20.97 2.16 0.68
CA GLY A 365 19.87 1.29 1.09
C GLY A 365 18.61 1.53 0.29
N TYR A 366 18.24 2.79 0.02
CA TYR A 366 17.07 3.14 -0.80
C TYR A 366 17.27 2.85 -2.29
N ILE A 367 18.51 2.90 -2.82
CA ILE A 367 18.81 2.42 -4.18
C ILE A 367 18.48 0.93 -4.28
N ALA A 368 18.97 0.12 -3.36
CA ALA A 368 18.69 -1.32 -3.35
C ALA A 368 17.18 -1.62 -3.15
N ALA A 369 16.49 -0.82 -2.34
CA ALA A 369 15.03 -0.95 -2.17
C ALA A 369 14.26 -0.60 -3.45
N TYR A 370 14.65 0.44 -4.18
CA TYR A 370 14.08 0.82 -5.48
C TYR A 370 14.32 -0.27 -6.54
N GLU A 371 15.53 -0.78 -6.64
CA GLU A 371 15.89 -1.88 -7.56
C GLU A 371 15.06 -3.14 -7.23
N LYS A 372 14.92 -3.48 -5.95
CA LYS A 372 14.09 -4.59 -5.50
C LYS A 372 12.61 -4.40 -5.86
N ALA A 373 12.08 -3.18 -5.75
CA ALA A 373 10.70 -2.88 -6.15
C ALA A 373 10.49 -3.16 -7.65
N ILE A 374 11.42 -2.75 -8.50
CA ILE A 374 11.38 -3.03 -9.95
C ILE A 374 11.47 -4.54 -10.22
N GLN A 375 12.39 -5.25 -9.58
CA GLN A 375 12.53 -6.71 -9.73
C GLN A 375 11.26 -7.45 -9.28
N THR A 376 10.65 -7.01 -8.18
CA THR A 376 9.39 -7.58 -7.69
C THR A 376 8.27 -7.35 -8.69
N ALA A 377 8.14 -6.13 -9.19
CA ALA A 377 7.16 -5.78 -10.21
C ALA A 377 7.34 -6.60 -11.50
N PHE A 378 8.58 -6.76 -11.95
CA PHE A 378 8.91 -7.59 -13.11
C PHE A 378 8.52 -9.06 -12.90
N LYS A 379 8.88 -9.63 -11.73
CA LYS A 379 8.54 -11.01 -11.36
C LYS A 379 7.02 -11.21 -11.35
N GLU A 380 6.27 -10.33 -10.72
CA GLU A 380 4.80 -10.43 -10.61
C GLU A 380 4.13 -10.44 -11.98
N VAL A 381 4.56 -9.55 -12.90
CA VAL A 381 4.02 -9.52 -14.26
C VAL A 381 4.45 -10.78 -15.03
N ALA A 382 5.70 -11.20 -14.93
CA ALA A 382 6.20 -12.41 -15.60
C ALA A 382 5.45 -13.67 -15.14
N ASP A 383 5.19 -13.82 -13.83
CA ASP A 383 4.43 -14.94 -13.27
C ASP A 383 2.98 -14.96 -13.79
N ALA A 384 2.32 -13.80 -13.81
CA ALA A 384 0.95 -13.68 -14.33
C ALA A 384 0.87 -13.99 -15.84
N LEU A 385 1.86 -13.57 -16.62
CA LEU A 385 1.96 -13.86 -18.05
C LEU A 385 2.25 -15.35 -18.30
N ALA A 386 3.17 -15.96 -17.56
CA ALA A 386 3.46 -17.38 -17.65
C ALA A 386 2.18 -18.20 -17.37
N ARG A 387 1.43 -17.85 -16.35
CA ARG A 387 0.15 -18.50 -16.04
C ARG A 387 -0.88 -18.31 -17.16
N LYS A 388 -0.95 -17.11 -17.76
CA LYS A 388 -1.86 -16.82 -18.87
C LYS A 388 -1.61 -17.71 -20.09
N THR A 389 -0.36 -18.08 -20.38
CA THR A 389 -0.04 -18.93 -21.55
C THR A 389 -0.52 -20.37 -21.38
N THR A 390 -0.58 -20.88 -20.16
CA THR A 390 -0.87 -22.31 -19.89
C THR A 390 -2.30 -22.57 -19.41
N ILE A 391 -2.95 -21.58 -18.81
CA ILE A 391 -4.26 -21.78 -18.15
C ILE A 391 -5.37 -22.17 -19.12
N GLN A 392 -5.32 -21.69 -20.36
CA GLN A 392 -6.32 -22.01 -21.37
C GLN A 392 -6.24 -23.49 -21.80
N GLU A 393 -5.04 -23.99 -22.00
CA GLU A 393 -4.82 -25.42 -22.32
C GLU A 393 -5.26 -26.30 -21.12
N GLN A 394 -4.89 -25.91 -19.89
CA GLN A 394 -5.31 -26.60 -18.68
C GLN A 394 -6.84 -26.65 -18.55
N LEU A 395 -7.53 -25.52 -18.85
CA LEU A 395 -8.99 -25.46 -18.79
C LEU A 395 -9.64 -26.40 -19.81
N MET A 396 -9.16 -26.38 -21.07
CA MET A 396 -9.67 -27.29 -22.14
C MET A 396 -9.44 -28.75 -21.78
N ALA A 397 -8.26 -29.10 -21.27
CA ALA A 397 -7.98 -30.46 -20.82
C ALA A 397 -8.88 -30.90 -19.68
N GLN A 398 -9.11 -30.01 -18.72
CA GLN A 398 -9.98 -30.31 -17.56
C GLN A 398 -11.45 -30.45 -17.97
N GLN A 399 -11.94 -29.64 -18.90
CA GLN A 399 -13.28 -29.78 -19.47
C GLN A 399 -13.45 -31.11 -20.20
N ALA A 400 -12.46 -31.52 -21.03
CA ALA A 400 -12.46 -32.81 -21.69
C ALA A 400 -12.43 -33.98 -20.68
N TYR A 401 -11.65 -33.83 -19.59
CA TYR A 401 -11.59 -34.81 -18.51
C TYR A 401 -12.96 -34.96 -17.80
N VAL A 402 -13.64 -33.87 -17.50
CA VAL A 402 -15.00 -33.90 -16.90
C VAL A 402 -15.97 -34.60 -17.90
N ALA A 403 -15.94 -34.32 -19.20
CA ALA A 403 -16.80 -34.94 -20.18
C ALA A 403 -16.59 -36.46 -20.25
N ALA A 404 -15.33 -36.90 -20.28
CA ALA A 404 -15.01 -38.34 -20.30
C ALA A 404 -15.40 -39.05 -18.99
N ALA A 405 -15.19 -38.38 -17.82
CA ALA A 405 -15.60 -38.93 -16.53
C ALA A 405 -17.14 -39.02 -16.41
N GLN A 406 -17.87 -38.05 -16.96
CA GLN A 406 -19.32 -38.06 -17.00
C GLN A 406 -19.84 -39.25 -17.85
N GLU A 407 -19.31 -39.43 -19.06
CA GLU A 407 -19.66 -40.57 -19.91
C GLU A 407 -19.36 -41.90 -19.22
N SER A 408 -18.16 -42.02 -18.60
CA SER A 408 -17.77 -43.22 -17.85
C SER A 408 -18.75 -43.53 -16.72
N PHE A 409 -19.14 -42.53 -15.93
CA PHE A 409 -20.11 -42.71 -14.89
C PHE A 409 -21.49 -43.13 -15.38
N GLU A 410 -21.99 -42.50 -16.46
CA GLU A 410 -23.28 -42.83 -17.05
C GLU A 410 -23.31 -44.30 -17.56
N LEU A 411 -22.25 -44.71 -18.23
CA LEU A 411 -22.12 -46.11 -18.68
C LEU A 411 -22.03 -47.09 -17.54
N ALA A 412 -21.21 -46.82 -16.52
CA ALA A 412 -21.09 -47.65 -15.32
C ALA A 412 -22.43 -47.76 -14.56
N GLN A 413 -23.18 -46.65 -14.47
CA GLN A 413 -24.49 -46.62 -13.83
C GLN A 413 -25.53 -47.49 -14.60
N LYS A 414 -25.55 -47.41 -15.96
CA LYS A 414 -26.43 -48.21 -16.82
C LYS A 414 -26.13 -49.70 -16.66
N ARG A 415 -24.85 -50.08 -16.73
CA ARG A 415 -24.40 -51.48 -16.55
C ARG A 415 -24.70 -52.04 -15.19
N TYR A 416 -24.50 -51.25 -14.14
CA TYR A 416 -24.89 -51.64 -12.76
C TYR A 416 -26.42 -51.83 -12.61
N LYS A 417 -27.23 -50.92 -13.16
CA LYS A 417 -28.70 -51.03 -13.14
C LYS A 417 -29.20 -52.31 -13.83
N GLN A 418 -28.50 -52.75 -14.90
CA GLN A 418 -28.82 -53.97 -15.67
C GLN A 418 -28.23 -55.23 -15.01
N GLY A 419 -27.48 -55.12 -13.92
CA GLY A 419 -26.86 -56.28 -13.24
C GLY A 419 -25.62 -56.85 -13.93
N ILE A 420 -25.04 -56.11 -14.91
CA ILE A 420 -23.86 -56.52 -15.70
C ILE A 420 -22.57 -56.28 -14.91
N ASP A 421 -22.51 -55.16 -14.18
CA ASP A 421 -21.33 -54.75 -13.41
C ASP A 421 -21.59 -54.64 -11.92
N THR A 422 -20.47 -54.70 -11.15
CA THR A 422 -20.50 -54.51 -9.70
C THR A 422 -20.73 -53.02 -9.35
N TYR A 423 -21.27 -52.79 -8.13
CA TYR A 423 -21.40 -51.44 -7.63
C TYR A 423 -20.05 -50.70 -7.53
N LEU A 424 -18.97 -51.42 -7.25
CA LEU A 424 -17.63 -50.82 -7.06
C LEU A 424 -17.20 -50.06 -8.32
N ASN A 425 -17.44 -50.59 -9.49
CA ASN A 425 -17.10 -49.88 -10.76
C ASN A 425 -17.88 -48.57 -10.94
N MET A 426 -19.17 -48.60 -10.57
CA MET A 426 -20.00 -47.36 -10.62
C MET A 426 -19.54 -46.33 -9.56
N LEU A 427 -19.19 -46.78 -8.36
CA LEU A 427 -18.69 -45.93 -7.27
C LEU A 427 -17.37 -45.26 -7.64
N ASP A 428 -16.45 -45.99 -8.27
CA ASP A 428 -15.17 -45.49 -8.72
C ASP A 428 -15.35 -44.41 -9.81
N ALA A 429 -16.21 -44.68 -10.79
CA ALA A 429 -16.55 -43.72 -11.83
C ALA A 429 -17.24 -42.46 -11.24
N GLN A 430 -18.09 -42.59 -10.23
CA GLN A 430 -18.75 -41.46 -9.54
C GLN A 430 -17.74 -40.59 -8.79
N ARG A 431 -16.80 -41.22 -8.06
CA ARG A 431 -15.72 -40.50 -7.37
C ARG A 431 -14.81 -39.73 -8.33
N THR A 432 -14.48 -40.40 -9.46
CA THR A 432 -13.69 -39.76 -10.53
C THR A 432 -14.41 -38.54 -11.10
N LEU A 433 -15.69 -38.64 -11.39
CA LEU A 433 -16.50 -37.52 -11.88
C LEU A 433 -16.56 -36.37 -10.87
N TYR A 434 -16.85 -36.64 -9.60
CA TYR A 434 -16.87 -35.64 -8.55
C TYR A 434 -15.52 -34.89 -8.43
N SER A 435 -14.42 -35.64 -8.39
CA SER A 435 -13.08 -35.05 -8.36
C SER A 435 -12.76 -34.22 -9.60
N ALA A 436 -13.15 -34.70 -10.79
CA ALA A 436 -12.96 -33.95 -12.03
C ALA A 436 -13.76 -32.64 -12.05
N GLN A 437 -15.01 -32.64 -11.59
CA GLN A 437 -15.86 -31.44 -11.53
C GLN A 437 -15.32 -30.44 -10.48
N ALA A 438 -14.93 -30.90 -9.29
CA ALA A 438 -14.31 -30.07 -8.26
C ALA A 438 -13.02 -29.40 -8.75
N SER A 439 -12.18 -30.16 -9.48
CA SER A 439 -10.96 -29.65 -10.09
C SER A 439 -11.24 -28.63 -11.20
N LEU A 440 -12.31 -28.80 -11.99
CA LEU A 440 -12.73 -27.85 -13.01
C LEU A 440 -13.08 -26.48 -12.40
N ILE A 441 -13.84 -26.46 -11.31
CA ILE A 441 -14.18 -25.23 -10.57
C ILE A 441 -12.89 -24.53 -10.11
N THR A 442 -11.91 -25.26 -9.59
CA THR A 442 -10.62 -24.74 -9.15
C THR A 442 -9.81 -24.13 -10.31
N VAL A 443 -9.81 -24.79 -11.49
CA VAL A 443 -9.12 -24.27 -12.68
C VAL A 443 -9.79 -22.99 -13.20
N GLN A 444 -11.12 -22.93 -13.21
CA GLN A 444 -11.89 -21.74 -13.58
C GLN A 444 -11.61 -20.57 -12.62
N GLN A 445 -11.59 -20.82 -11.31
CA GLN A 445 -11.21 -19.83 -10.31
C GLN A 445 -9.79 -19.33 -10.53
N THR A 446 -8.85 -20.23 -10.79
CA THR A 446 -7.45 -19.87 -11.05
C THR A 446 -7.33 -18.98 -12.31
N GLN A 447 -8.10 -19.26 -13.36
CA GLN A 447 -8.14 -18.45 -14.57
C GLN A 447 -8.67 -17.04 -14.26
N ALA A 448 -9.78 -16.93 -13.55
CA ALA A 448 -10.37 -15.64 -13.19
C ALA A 448 -9.42 -14.84 -12.29
N ASN A 449 -8.82 -15.45 -11.28
CA ASN A 449 -7.86 -14.81 -10.37
C ASN A 449 -6.58 -14.37 -11.10
N ASN A 450 -6.10 -15.14 -12.10
CA ASN A 450 -4.95 -14.72 -12.89
C ASN A 450 -5.22 -13.46 -13.72
N MET A 451 -6.43 -13.29 -14.24
CA MET A 451 -6.83 -12.08 -14.96
C MET A 451 -6.90 -10.86 -14.03
N ILE A 452 -7.40 -11.05 -12.81
CA ILE A 452 -7.42 -10.01 -11.76
C ILE A 452 -6.00 -9.64 -11.36
N THR A 453 -5.14 -10.64 -11.13
CA THR A 453 -3.73 -10.43 -10.79
C THR A 453 -3.01 -9.69 -11.90
N LEU A 454 -3.20 -10.07 -13.17
CA LEU A 454 -2.58 -9.40 -14.30
C LEU A 454 -2.98 -7.92 -14.34
N TYR A 455 -4.26 -7.60 -14.13
CA TYR A 455 -4.73 -6.22 -14.02
C TYR A 455 -4.03 -5.45 -12.89
N LYS A 456 -3.93 -6.05 -11.68
CA LYS A 456 -3.25 -5.46 -10.52
C LYS A 456 -1.78 -5.15 -10.80
N VAL A 457 -1.02 -6.16 -11.31
CA VAL A 457 0.45 -6.06 -11.42
C VAL A 457 0.94 -5.18 -12.56
N ILE A 458 0.11 -4.89 -13.56
CA ILE A 458 0.42 -3.88 -14.57
C ILE A 458 0.06 -2.45 -14.13
N GLY A 459 -0.45 -2.26 -12.90
CA GLY A 459 -0.87 -0.97 -12.38
C GLY A 459 -2.22 -0.50 -12.90
N GLY A 460 -3.16 -1.42 -13.14
CA GLY A 460 -4.47 -1.12 -13.70
C GLY A 460 -5.26 -0.07 -12.92
N GLY A 461 -5.89 0.88 -13.63
CA GLY A 461 -6.73 1.91 -13.03
C GLY A 461 -5.98 3.14 -12.49
N ILE A 462 -4.71 3.34 -12.86
CA ILE A 462 -3.90 4.49 -12.43
C ILE A 462 -4.57 5.81 -12.84
N SER A 463 -5.19 5.90 -14.02
CA SER A 463 -5.86 7.11 -14.51
C SER A 463 -7.02 7.59 -13.63
N ASP A 464 -7.66 6.66 -12.90
CA ASP A 464 -8.74 6.98 -11.94
C ASP A 464 -8.20 7.36 -10.54
N ALA A 465 -6.94 7.03 -10.27
CA ALA A 465 -6.29 7.30 -8.98
C ALA A 465 -5.91 8.78 -8.79
N SER A 466 -5.94 9.60 -9.85
CA SER A 466 -5.71 11.05 -9.77
C SER A 466 -6.84 11.83 -9.06
N LYS A 467 -7.89 11.13 -8.58
CA LYS A 467 -9.05 11.70 -7.88
C LYS A 467 -9.11 11.32 -6.38
N ILE A 468 -7.96 10.94 -5.80
CA ILE A 468 -7.83 10.71 -4.35
C ILE A 468 -7.56 12.03 -3.64
#